data_fc55f16e5a128b3ca28462f219d246d1
#
_entry.id   fc55f16e5a128b3ca28462f219d246d1
#
_cell.length_a   1.000
_cell.length_b   1.000
_cell.length_c   1.000
_cell.angle_alpha   90.00
_cell.angle_beta   90.00
_cell.angle_gamma   90.00
#
_symmetry.space_group_name_H-M   'P 1'
#
loop_
_entity.id
_entity.type
_entity.pdbx_description
1 polymer ?
#
loop_
_entity_poly.entity_id
_entity_poly.type
_entity_poly.pdbx_seq_one_letter_code
_entity_poly.pdbx_strand_id
1 'polypeptide(L)'
;KIKFIEIENHNNIEELRTKENKEFANLKRNLIIGIRKTHKFVPNYKVSNYLVPYTSSGCTAMCLYCYLVCNYNKCSYLRLFVNREEMLDKIKRVANKEEKDLVFEIGSNSDLILENTITNNLVWTIEEFKNNPKGLLTFPTKFDMVDPILPLNHKGKVIARMSVNPKEIIRTIEIGTSPLEKRVQAINKLAEAGYKIGILIAPVILVKNWKIQYEELLKFLENNLSEKAKKKIFFEIIFMTYSYVHRMINSEAFPTLVNLYNQDIMTGRGKGKYCYRPDVRKEAEKDILELMHRYFPNNEIKYVS
;
A
#
# COMPACT_ATOMS: atom_id res chain seq x y z
N LYS A 1 -28.10 -2.35 -11.29
CA LYS A 1 -28.89 -2.31 -10.03
C LYS A 1 -27.95 -2.70 -8.88
N ILE A 2 -27.99 -1.97 -7.75
CA ILE A 2 -27.32 -2.35 -6.51
C ILE A 2 -28.23 -3.32 -5.77
N LYS A 3 -27.68 -4.43 -5.28
CA LYS A 3 -28.37 -5.39 -4.43
C LYS A 3 -27.80 -5.27 -3.01
N PHE A 4 -28.68 -5.12 -2.02
CA PHE A 4 -28.31 -5.13 -0.61
C PHE A 4 -28.64 -6.51 -0.03
N ILE A 5 -27.71 -7.06 0.74
CA ILE A 5 -27.85 -8.36 1.42
C ILE A 5 -27.36 -8.19 2.85
N GLU A 6 -28.21 -8.53 3.82
CA GLU A 6 -27.81 -8.62 5.22
C GLU A 6 -26.97 -9.90 5.44
N ILE A 7 -25.89 -9.77 6.19
CA ILE A 7 -24.96 -10.86 6.47
C ILE A 7 -24.65 -10.92 7.97
N GLU A 8 -24.57 -12.10 8.53
CA GLU A 8 -24.25 -12.30 9.94
C GLU A 8 -22.77 -12.05 10.26
N ASN A 9 -21.89 -12.35 9.31
CA ASN A 9 -20.44 -12.29 9.50
C ASN A 9 -19.69 -11.75 8.29
N HIS A 10 -19.12 -10.56 8.44
CA HIS A 10 -18.34 -9.91 7.38
C HIS A 10 -16.98 -10.59 7.10
N ASN A 11 -16.51 -11.50 7.94
CA ASN A 11 -15.23 -12.22 7.74
C ASN A 11 -15.39 -13.51 6.96
N ASN A 12 -16.58 -14.09 6.96
CA ASN A 12 -16.85 -15.35 6.30
C ASN A 12 -18.18 -15.28 5.54
N ILE A 13 -18.11 -14.91 4.26
CA ILE A 13 -19.27 -14.86 3.37
C ILE A 13 -19.18 -16.06 2.44
N GLU A 14 -19.90 -17.13 2.78
CA GLU A 14 -19.81 -18.40 2.08
C GLU A 14 -20.12 -18.28 0.60
N GLU A 15 -21.14 -17.52 0.24
CA GLU A 15 -21.52 -17.27 -1.15
C GLU A 15 -20.35 -16.70 -2.00
N LEU A 16 -19.49 -15.85 -1.39
CA LEU A 16 -18.34 -15.28 -2.08
C LEU A 16 -17.12 -16.20 -2.05
N ARG A 17 -16.97 -17.02 -1.01
CA ARG A 17 -15.83 -17.94 -0.86
C ARG A 17 -15.86 -19.11 -1.84
N THR A 18 -17.05 -19.58 -2.20
CA THR A 18 -17.27 -20.70 -3.11
C THR A 18 -17.10 -20.34 -4.58
N LYS A 19 -17.06 -19.03 -4.91
CA LYS A 19 -16.84 -18.57 -6.28
C LYS A 19 -15.48 -19.01 -6.83
N GLU A 20 -15.44 -19.30 -8.12
CA GLU A 20 -14.22 -19.67 -8.82
C GLU A 20 -13.26 -18.47 -8.98
N ASN A 21 -11.95 -18.73 -9.08
CA ASN A 21 -10.96 -17.66 -9.24
C ASN A 21 -11.14 -16.86 -10.53
N LYS A 22 -11.70 -17.45 -11.58
CA LYS A 22 -12.03 -16.72 -12.83
C LYS A 22 -13.02 -15.56 -12.62
N GLU A 23 -13.82 -15.60 -11.52
CA GLU A 23 -14.74 -14.53 -11.15
C GLU A 23 -14.08 -13.41 -10.34
N PHE A 24 -12.76 -13.43 -10.16
CA PHE A 24 -12.02 -12.51 -9.30
C PHE A 24 -12.38 -11.02 -9.53
N ALA A 25 -12.43 -10.57 -10.77
CA ALA A 25 -12.78 -9.20 -11.11
C ALA A 25 -14.22 -8.82 -10.71
N ASN A 26 -15.17 -9.77 -10.81
CA ASN A 26 -16.54 -9.57 -10.37
C ASN A 26 -16.65 -9.53 -8.84
N LEU A 27 -15.88 -10.37 -8.15
CA LEU A 27 -15.83 -10.37 -6.68
C LEU A 27 -15.33 -9.03 -6.13
N LYS A 28 -14.42 -8.33 -6.83
CA LYS A 28 -13.96 -6.99 -6.46
C LYS A 28 -15.07 -5.91 -6.46
N ARG A 29 -16.21 -6.17 -7.07
CA ARG A 29 -17.37 -5.26 -7.08
C ARG A 29 -18.24 -5.35 -5.83
N ASN A 30 -17.95 -6.29 -4.93
CA ASN A 30 -18.66 -6.39 -3.67
C ASN A 30 -18.08 -5.40 -2.66
N LEU A 31 -18.97 -4.68 -1.98
CA LEU A 31 -18.65 -3.82 -0.85
C LEU A 31 -19.31 -4.40 0.39
N ILE A 32 -18.51 -4.65 1.42
CA ILE A 32 -19.00 -5.15 2.70
C ILE A 32 -18.94 -4.03 3.73
N ILE A 33 -20.00 -3.83 4.47
CA ILE A 33 -20.07 -2.84 5.56
C ILE A 33 -20.29 -3.58 6.87
N GLY A 34 -19.55 -3.23 7.90
CA GLY A 34 -19.65 -3.90 9.19
C GLY A 34 -18.95 -3.16 10.32
N ILE A 35 -18.81 -3.83 11.46
CA ILE A 35 -18.13 -3.33 12.65
C ILE A 35 -16.83 -4.11 12.84
N ARG A 36 -15.72 -3.42 13.09
CA ARG A 36 -14.47 -4.07 13.46
C ARG A 36 -14.41 -4.32 14.96
N LYS A 37 -14.50 -5.58 15.35
CA LYS A 37 -14.47 -6.01 16.77
C LYS A 37 -13.06 -6.09 17.34
N THR A 38 -12.03 -6.31 16.50
CA THR A 38 -10.65 -6.52 16.94
C THR A 38 -9.76 -5.37 16.49
N HIS A 39 -9.19 -4.65 17.45
CA HIS A 39 -8.30 -3.51 17.25
C HIS A 39 -6.89 -3.83 17.78
N LYS A 40 -6.35 -5.02 17.47
CA LYS A 40 -5.00 -5.41 17.90
C LYS A 40 -3.96 -4.74 17.01
N PHE A 41 -3.09 -3.94 17.59
CA PHE A 41 -1.94 -3.37 16.90
C PHE A 41 -0.86 -4.44 16.74
N VAL A 42 -0.22 -4.47 15.58
CA VAL A 42 0.90 -5.37 15.29
C VAL A 42 2.19 -4.54 15.33
N PRO A 43 3.16 -4.89 16.18
CA PRO A 43 4.46 -4.20 16.20
C PRO A 43 5.10 -4.20 14.82
N ASN A 44 5.67 -3.07 14.45
CA ASN A 44 6.44 -2.88 13.22
C ASN A 44 7.73 -2.12 13.54
N TYR A 45 8.80 -2.47 12.84
CA TYR A 45 10.14 -1.93 13.12
C TYR A 45 10.73 -1.22 11.89
N LYS A 46 9.84 -0.78 10.98
CA LYS A 46 10.20 -0.07 9.76
C LYS A 46 9.92 1.43 9.92
N VAL A 47 9.09 2.00 9.06
CA VAL A 47 8.71 3.42 9.12
C VAL A 47 7.70 3.71 10.22
N SER A 48 6.90 2.73 10.59
CA SER A 48 5.92 2.84 11.68
C SER A 48 6.29 1.95 12.88
N ASN A 49 5.80 2.29 14.07
CA ASN A 49 5.93 1.46 15.25
C ASN A 49 4.85 0.36 15.29
N TYR A 50 3.69 0.67 14.72
CA TYR A 50 2.56 -0.26 14.68
C TYR A 50 1.86 -0.27 13.34
N LEU A 51 1.50 -1.47 12.87
CA LEU A 51 0.47 -1.67 11.85
C LEU A 51 -0.88 -1.71 12.56
N VAL A 52 -1.78 -0.84 12.16
CA VAL A 52 -3.07 -0.66 12.83
C VAL A 52 -4.20 -1.07 11.91
N PRO A 53 -5.00 -2.10 12.27
CA PRO A 53 -6.25 -2.36 11.59
C PRO A 53 -7.18 -1.15 11.75
N TYR A 54 -7.61 -0.56 10.63
CA TYR A 54 -8.35 0.71 10.65
C TYR A 54 -9.69 0.60 9.92
N THR A 55 -10.21 1.70 9.42
CA THR A 55 -11.56 1.86 8.88
C THR A 55 -11.90 0.97 7.68
N SER A 56 -10.90 0.36 7.06
CA SER A 56 -11.15 -0.57 5.96
C SER A 56 -10.19 -1.76 5.93
N SER A 57 -10.52 -2.74 5.12
CA SER A 57 -9.62 -3.80 4.67
C SER A 57 -9.99 -4.27 3.27
N GLY A 58 -9.00 -4.78 2.54
CA GLY A 58 -9.16 -5.06 1.13
C GLY A 58 -9.00 -3.82 0.26
N CYS A 59 -9.12 -4.01 -1.05
CA CYS A 59 -8.90 -2.96 -2.04
C CYS A 59 -9.62 -3.33 -3.33
N THR A 60 -10.03 -2.37 -4.14
CA THR A 60 -10.64 -2.61 -5.45
C THR A 60 -9.63 -2.91 -6.55
N ALA A 61 -8.35 -2.54 -6.36
CA ALA A 61 -7.28 -2.88 -7.29
C ALA A 61 -7.01 -4.40 -7.34
N MET A 62 -6.45 -4.85 -8.45
CA MET A 62 -6.18 -6.24 -8.76
C MET A 62 -4.69 -6.49 -8.98
N CYS A 63 -3.84 -5.92 -8.12
CA CYS A 63 -2.40 -6.15 -8.20
C CYS A 63 -2.07 -7.65 -8.08
N LEU A 64 -1.31 -8.19 -9.04
CA LEU A 64 -1.02 -9.62 -9.13
C LEU A 64 -0.20 -10.18 -7.95
N TYR A 65 0.46 -9.33 -7.18
CA TYR A 65 1.25 -9.68 -5.99
C TYR A 65 0.56 -9.36 -4.67
N CYS A 66 -0.71 -8.94 -4.67
CA CYS A 66 -1.39 -8.39 -3.50
C CYS A 66 -1.54 -9.42 -2.37
N TYR A 67 -0.76 -9.29 -1.30
CA TYR A 67 -0.79 -10.22 -0.17
C TYR A 67 -2.14 -10.30 0.55
N LEU A 68 -3.01 -9.31 0.38
CA LEU A 68 -4.33 -9.31 1.00
C LEU A 68 -5.21 -10.47 0.52
N VAL A 69 -5.01 -10.97 -0.71
CA VAL A 69 -5.74 -12.14 -1.23
C VAL A 69 -5.41 -13.42 -0.46
N CYS A 70 -4.25 -13.49 0.18
CA CYS A 70 -3.86 -14.63 1.01
C CYS A 70 -4.52 -14.61 2.39
N ASN A 71 -4.94 -13.42 2.84
CA ASN A 71 -5.46 -13.21 4.19
C ASN A 71 -7.00 -13.09 4.23
N TYR A 72 -7.63 -12.73 3.12
CA TYR A 72 -9.04 -12.36 3.05
C TYR A 72 -9.73 -13.00 1.84
N ASN A 73 -10.43 -14.10 2.04
CA ASN A 73 -11.40 -14.65 1.08
C ASN A 73 -11.00 -14.55 -0.40
N LYS A 74 -9.83 -15.06 -0.77
CA LYS A 74 -9.30 -15.16 -2.13
C LYS A 74 -9.16 -13.85 -2.93
N CYS A 75 -10.09 -12.89 -2.81
CA CYS A 75 -10.09 -11.72 -3.68
C CYS A 75 -9.88 -10.38 -2.94
N SER A 76 -9.91 -10.37 -1.61
CA SER A 76 -9.76 -9.17 -0.79
C SER A 76 -10.60 -7.98 -1.26
N TYR A 77 -11.90 -8.20 -1.52
CA TYR A 77 -12.85 -7.13 -1.80
C TYR A 77 -12.88 -6.08 -0.67
N LEU A 78 -13.35 -4.88 -0.96
CA LEU A 78 -13.34 -3.78 0.00
C LEU A 78 -14.36 -4.04 1.12
N ARG A 79 -13.89 -3.95 2.36
CA ARG A 79 -14.72 -3.96 3.58
C ARG A 79 -14.53 -2.65 4.32
N LEU A 80 -15.62 -2.01 4.66
CA LEU A 80 -15.67 -0.77 5.44
C LEU A 80 -16.17 -1.05 6.85
N PHE A 81 -15.57 -0.38 7.83
CA PHE A 81 -15.92 -0.52 9.24
C PHE A 81 -16.42 0.82 9.78
N VAL A 82 -17.65 0.82 10.30
CA VAL A 82 -18.37 2.05 10.66
C VAL A 82 -18.01 2.60 12.04
N ASN A 83 -17.33 1.84 12.89
CA ASN A 83 -16.94 2.24 14.26
C ASN A 83 -15.55 2.92 14.29
N ARG A 84 -15.35 3.91 13.43
CA ARG A 84 -14.05 4.62 13.26
C ARG A 84 -13.61 5.35 14.51
N GLU A 85 -14.55 5.88 15.30
CA GLU A 85 -14.31 6.60 16.55
C GLU A 85 -13.56 5.71 17.56
N GLU A 86 -14.04 4.49 17.78
CA GLU A 86 -13.41 3.52 18.69
C GLU A 86 -11.95 3.21 18.29
N MET A 87 -11.72 3.09 16.97
CA MET A 87 -10.38 2.79 16.44
C MET A 87 -9.43 3.96 16.63
N LEU A 88 -9.88 5.18 16.34
CA LEU A 88 -9.07 6.38 16.51
C LEU A 88 -8.79 6.67 17.99
N ASP A 89 -9.76 6.51 18.86
CA ASP A 89 -9.60 6.68 20.30
C ASP A 89 -8.60 5.70 20.90
N LYS A 90 -8.55 4.48 20.38
CA LYS A 90 -7.50 3.53 20.76
C LYS A 90 -6.11 4.00 20.33
N ILE A 91 -5.95 4.55 19.12
CA ILE A 91 -4.67 5.13 18.67
C ILE A 91 -4.27 6.28 19.58
N LYS A 92 -5.18 7.23 19.84
CA LYS A 92 -4.93 8.39 20.71
C LYS A 92 -4.49 7.94 22.12
N ARG A 93 -5.19 6.95 22.71
CA ARG A 93 -4.85 6.41 24.04
C ARG A 93 -3.46 5.79 24.08
N VAL A 94 -3.08 5.00 23.06
CA VAL A 94 -1.74 4.38 22.99
C VAL A 94 -0.69 5.46 22.78
N ALA A 95 -0.90 6.38 21.84
CA ALA A 95 0.03 7.47 21.55
C ALA A 95 0.34 8.32 22.81
N ASN A 96 -0.68 8.65 23.60
CA ASN A 96 -0.54 9.54 24.75
C ASN A 96 0.08 8.88 25.98
N LYS A 97 0.15 7.54 26.04
CA LYS A 97 0.80 6.80 27.15
C LYS A 97 2.32 6.75 27.03
N GLU A 98 2.85 6.89 25.82
CA GLU A 98 4.28 6.73 25.55
C GLU A 98 5.02 8.07 25.71
N GLU A 99 6.30 8.02 26.08
CA GLU A 99 7.13 9.23 26.19
C GLU A 99 7.50 9.78 24.81
N LYS A 100 7.75 8.89 23.86
CA LYS A 100 8.15 9.24 22.49
C LYS A 100 6.96 9.26 21.53
N ASP A 101 7.03 10.08 20.50
CA ASP A 101 6.07 10.05 19.40
C ASP A 101 6.14 8.70 18.66
N LEU A 102 5.04 7.97 18.71
CA LEU A 102 4.85 6.73 17.96
C LEU A 102 4.24 7.00 16.59
N VAL A 103 4.65 6.23 15.61
CA VAL A 103 4.08 6.26 14.24
C VAL A 103 3.13 5.08 14.05
N PHE A 104 1.87 5.36 13.72
CA PHE A 104 0.82 4.37 13.49
C PHE A 104 0.50 4.27 12.00
N GLU A 105 0.70 3.11 11.42
CA GLU A 105 0.33 2.84 10.03
C GLU A 105 -1.12 2.37 9.95
N ILE A 106 -2.00 3.25 9.47
CA ILE A 106 -3.45 3.05 9.44
C ILE A 106 -3.99 2.49 8.11
N GLY A 107 -3.15 2.23 7.13
CA GLY A 107 -3.53 1.75 5.79
C GLY A 107 -2.90 0.43 5.37
N SER A 108 -2.32 -0.35 6.29
CA SER A 108 -1.60 -1.59 5.94
C SER A 108 -2.48 -2.68 5.31
N ASN A 109 -3.77 -2.70 5.61
CA ASN A 109 -4.71 -3.72 5.13
C ASN A 109 -5.66 -3.23 4.03
N SER A 110 -5.48 -2.01 3.54
CA SER A 110 -6.32 -1.37 2.51
C SER A 110 -5.57 -0.22 1.85
N ASP A 111 -6.28 0.56 1.03
CA ASP A 111 -5.81 1.86 0.56
C ASP A 111 -6.77 2.94 1.03
N LEU A 112 -6.31 3.81 1.94
CA LEU A 112 -7.16 4.82 2.57
C LEU A 112 -7.49 5.99 1.64
N ILE A 113 -6.68 6.29 0.63
CA ILE A 113 -7.02 7.29 -0.40
C ILE A 113 -8.18 6.80 -1.24
N LEU A 114 -8.16 5.52 -1.63
CA LEU A 114 -9.29 4.90 -2.32
C LEU A 114 -10.54 4.89 -1.43
N GLU A 115 -10.43 4.41 -0.19
CA GLU A 115 -11.55 4.36 0.75
C GLU A 115 -12.16 5.75 0.96
N ASN A 116 -11.33 6.78 1.06
CA ASN A 116 -11.77 8.15 1.32
C ASN A 116 -12.72 8.69 0.24
N THR A 117 -12.64 8.18 -0.99
CA THR A 117 -13.58 8.55 -2.07
C THR A 117 -15.03 8.11 -1.80
N ILE A 118 -15.22 7.16 -0.88
CA ILE A 118 -16.54 6.60 -0.53
C ILE A 118 -16.99 7.14 0.83
N THR A 119 -16.09 7.22 1.81
CA THR A 119 -16.45 7.40 3.23
C THR A 119 -16.05 8.75 3.81
N ASN A 120 -15.11 9.43 3.19
CA ASN A 120 -14.44 10.62 3.74
C ASN A 120 -13.74 10.35 5.10
N ASN A 121 -13.46 9.10 5.44
CA ASN A 121 -12.88 8.72 6.74
C ASN A 121 -11.45 9.24 6.94
N LEU A 122 -10.63 9.32 5.89
CA LEU A 122 -9.26 9.83 6.03
C LEU A 122 -9.25 11.32 6.36
N VAL A 123 -10.12 12.10 5.72
CA VAL A 123 -10.32 13.54 6.04
C VAL A 123 -10.72 13.67 7.50
N TRP A 124 -11.75 12.97 7.93
CA TRP A 124 -12.21 12.98 9.31
C TRP A 124 -11.10 12.56 10.28
N THR A 125 -10.34 11.52 9.97
CA THR A 125 -9.23 11.03 10.81
C THR A 125 -8.15 12.09 11.01
N ILE A 126 -7.75 12.77 9.94
CA ILE A 126 -6.74 13.82 9.99
C ILE A 126 -7.23 15.00 10.86
N GLU A 127 -8.49 15.43 10.66
CA GLU A 127 -9.10 16.51 11.43
C GLU A 127 -9.21 16.17 12.93
N GLU A 128 -9.60 14.96 13.26
CA GLU A 128 -9.72 14.52 14.65
C GLU A 128 -8.37 14.27 15.34
N PHE A 129 -7.35 13.87 14.57
CA PHE A 129 -6.04 13.55 15.14
C PHE A 129 -5.08 14.74 15.21
N LYS A 130 -5.29 15.79 14.42
CA LYS A 130 -4.37 16.94 14.30
C LYS A 130 -4.00 17.62 15.63
N ASN A 131 -4.89 17.59 16.62
CA ASN A 131 -4.69 18.18 17.93
C ASN A 131 -4.23 17.18 18.99
N ASN A 132 -4.08 15.88 18.65
CA ASN A 132 -3.56 14.91 19.60
C ASN A 132 -2.12 15.31 19.99
N PRO A 133 -1.78 15.42 21.31
CA PRO A 133 -0.47 15.92 21.71
C PRO A 133 0.68 15.06 21.18
N LYS A 134 0.51 13.75 21.11
CA LYS A 134 1.55 12.80 20.71
C LYS A 134 1.12 11.91 19.54
N GLY A 135 2.11 11.33 18.88
CA GLY A 135 1.93 10.35 17.81
C GLY A 135 1.81 10.96 16.41
N LEU A 136 2.09 10.13 15.43
CA LEU A 136 2.00 10.42 14.00
C LEU A 136 1.20 9.32 13.31
N LEU A 137 0.43 9.68 12.31
CA LEU A 137 -0.25 8.74 11.42
C LEU A 137 0.53 8.58 10.13
N THR A 138 0.52 7.37 9.56
CA THR A 138 1.04 7.13 8.22
C THR A 138 0.17 6.14 7.48
N PHE A 139 0.10 6.30 6.16
CA PHE A 139 -0.62 5.39 5.28
C PHE A 139 0.09 5.28 3.92
N PRO A 140 0.22 4.06 3.37
CA PRO A 140 0.66 3.85 1.99
C PRO A 140 -0.53 3.97 1.04
N THR A 141 -0.26 4.41 -0.21
CA THR A 141 -1.27 4.44 -1.28
C THR A 141 -0.66 4.20 -2.66
N LYS A 142 -1.48 3.69 -3.58
CA LYS A 142 -1.21 3.59 -5.02
C LYS A 142 -2.18 4.45 -5.84
N PHE A 143 -2.93 5.34 -5.19
CA PHE A 143 -3.95 6.17 -5.82
C PHE A 143 -3.63 7.66 -5.69
N ASP A 144 -4.07 8.42 -6.68
CA ASP A 144 -3.78 9.85 -6.83
C ASP A 144 -4.89 10.78 -6.32
N MET A 145 -6.02 10.25 -5.81
CA MET A 145 -7.17 11.05 -5.37
C MET A 145 -6.92 11.73 -4.01
N VAL A 146 -5.83 12.49 -3.91
CA VAL A 146 -5.38 13.16 -2.67
C VAL A 146 -6.04 14.52 -2.43
N ASP A 147 -6.74 15.09 -3.40
CA ASP A 147 -7.27 16.45 -3.33
C ASP A 147 -8.11 16.73 -2.07
N PRO A 148 -8.94 15.80 -1.54
CA PRO A 148 -9.71 16.07 -0.32
C PRO A 148 -8.87 16.31 0.94
N ILE A 149 -7.62 15.82 1.00
CA ILE A 149 -6.76 15.99 2.17
C ILE A 149 -5.81 17.18 2.05
N LEU A 150 -5.65 17.78 0.87
CA LEU A 150 -4.72 18.89 0.64
C LEU A 150 -5.02 20.16 1.46
N PRO A 151 -6.30 20.58 1.63
CA PRO A 151 -6.62 21.79 2.37
C PRO A 151 -6.54 21.63 3.89
N LEU A 152 -6.31 20.41 4.39
CA LEU A 152 -6.37 20.14 5.83
C LEU A 152 -5.14 20.67 6.57
N ASN A 153 -5.38 21.31 7.72
CA ASN A 153 -4.30 21.66 8.63
C ASN A 153 -3.91 20.45 9.49
N HIS A 154 -3.10 19.56 8.95
CA HIS A 154 -2.67 18.32 9.61
C HIS A 154 -1.60 18.52 10.70
N LYS A 155 -1.11 19.75 10.92
CA LYS A 155 -0.10 20.12 11.95
C LYS A 155 1.16 19.23 11.96
N GLY A 156 1.57 18.72 10.79
CA GLY A 156 2.72 17.80 10.67
C GLY A 156 2.49 16.40 11.24
N LYS A 157 1.27 16.05 11.66
CA LYS A 157 0.94 14.76 12.29
C LYS A 157 0.75 13.60 11.30
N VAL A 158 0.85 13.84 9.98
CA VAL A 158 0.55 12.84 8.95
C VAL A 158 1.70 12.70 7.97
N ILE A 159 2.06 11.45 7.70
CA ILE A 159 3.06 11.04 6.71
C ILE A 159 2.31 10.29 5.59
N ALA A 160 2.26 10.86 4.40
CA ALA A 160 1.70 10.19 3.23
C ALA A 160 2.80 9.39 2.50
N ARG A 161 2.53 8.14 2.17
CA ARG A 161 3.52 7.27 1.52
C ARG A 161 2.98 6.80 0.17
N MET A 162 3.54 7.33 -0.93
CA MET A 162 3.13 6.98 -2.29
C MET A 162 3.97 5.83 -2.83
N SER A 163 3.32 4.74 -3.20
CA SER A 163 3.98 3.63 -3.87
C SER A 163 4.17 3.94 -5.36
N VAL A 164 5.36 3.69 -5.88
CA VAL A 164 5.70 3.87 -7.29
C VAL A 164 6.35 2.61 -7.85
N ASN A 165 6.19 2.40 -9.14
CA ASN A 165 6.82 1.34 -9.91
C ASN A 165 7.03 1.81 -11.36
N PRO A 166 7.89 1.15 -12.16
CA PRO A 166 7.98 1.38 -13.60
C PRO A 166 6.60 1.34 -14.28
N LYS A 167 6.40 2.20 -15.28
CA LYS A 167 5.11 2.32 -16.00
C LYS A 167 4.57 0.98 -16.49
N GLU A 168 5.45 0.13 -17.01
CA GLU A 168 5.06 -1.19 -17.51
C GLU A 168 4.57 -2.11 -16.38
N ILE A 169 5.23 -2.07 -15.22
CA ILE A 169 4.79 -2.82 -14.03
C ILE A 169 3.42 -2.30 -13.55
N ILE A 170 3.24 -0.98 -13.50
CA ILE A 170 1.94 -0.41 -13.12
C ILE A 170 0.86 -0.88 -14.08
N ARG A 171 1.11 -0.80 -15.39
CA ARG A 171 0.14 -1.15 -16.43
C ARG A 171 -0.24 -2.63 -16.43
N THR A 172 0.72 -3.54 -16.24
CA THR A 172 0.53 -4.98 -16.44
C THR A 172 0.37 -5.79 -15.16
N ILE A 173 0.81 -5.27 -14.03
CA ILE A 173 0.86 -5.99 -12.75
C ILE A 173 0.04 -5.28 -11.67
N GLU A 174 0.04 -3.94 -11.61
CA GLU A 174 -0.71 -3.16 -10.61
C GLU A 174 -2.10 -2.73 -11.13
N ILE A 175 -2.85 -3.67 -11.67
CA ILE A 175 -4.12 -3.44 -12.38
C ILE A 175 -5.12 -2.69 -11.50
N GLY A 176 -5.68 -1.61 -12.06
CA GLY A 176 -6.70 -0.81 -11.39
C GLY A 176 -6.16 0.20 -10.38
N THR A 177 -4.86 0.46 -10.37
CA THR A 177 -4.23 1.55 -9.60
C THR A 177 -3.98 2.78 -10.48
N SER A 178 -3.62 3.91 -9.87
CA SER A 178 -3.31 5.13 -10.61
C SER A 178 -2.03 5.01 -11.44
N PRO A 179 -1.95 5.61 -12.64
CA PRO A 179 -0.72 5.64 -13.45
C PRO A 179 0.39 6.45 -12.77
N LEU A 180 1.64 6.18 -13.14
CA LEU A 180 2.83 6.78 -12.52
C LEU A 180 2.78 8.31 -12.54
N GLU A 181 2.39 8.91 -13.65
CA GLU A 181 2.31 10.36 -13.83
C GLU A 181 1.36 11.00 -12.80
N LYS A 182 0.22 10.36 -12.57
CA LYS A 182 -0.77 10.82 -11.60
C LYS A 182 -0.27 10.67 -10.16
N ARG A 183 0.45 9.57 -9.85
CA ARG A 183 1.07 9.39 -8.53
C ARG A 183 2.12 10.47 -8.26
N VAL A 184 2.94 10.83 -9.25
CA VAL A 184 3.96 11.89 -9.11
C VAL A 184 3.30 13.27 -8.95
N GLN A 185 2.23 13.56 -9.69
CA GLN A 185 1.44 14.77 -9.48
C GLN A 185 0.88 14.84 -8.05
N ALA A 186 0.35 13.72 -7.53
CA ALA A 186 -0.15 13.64 -6.15
C ALA A 186 0.96 13.87 -5.12
N ILE A 187 2.17 13.32 -5.33
CA ILE A 187 3.34 13.59 -4.48
C ILE A 187 3.63 15.10 -4.43
N ASN A 188 3.66 15.77 -5.59
CA ASN A 188 3.93 17.21 -5.67
C ASN A 188 2.85 18.01 -4.94
N LYS A 189 1.57 17.70 -5.13
CA LYS A 189 0.46 18.33 -4.42
C LYS A 189 0.57 18.18 -2.90
N LEU A 190 0.87 16.96 -2.42
CA LEU A 190 1.08 16.69 -0.99
C LEU A 190 2.28 17.47 -0.43
N ALA A 191 3.38 17.57 -1.19
CA ALA A 191 4.54 18.38 -0.79
C ALA A 191 4.19 19.87 -0.67
N GLU A 192 3.41 20.42 -1.62
CA GLU A 192 2.91 21.77 -1.56
C GLU A 192 2.00 22.01 -0.35
N ALA A 193 1.13 21.06 -0.03
CA ALA A 193 0.27 21.08 1.15
C ALA A 193 1.01 20.86 2.49
N GLY A 194 2.31 20.61 2.46
CA GLY A 194 3.14 20.54 3.67
C GLY A 194 3.29 19.14 4.28
N TYR A 195 2.73 18.10 3.68
CA TYR A 195 2.89 16.73 4.15
C TYR A 195 4.35 16.26 4.12
N LYS A 196 4.74 15.45 5.12
CA LYS A 196 5.93 14.59 5.02
C LYS A 196 5.61 13.42 4.11
N ILE A 197 6.55 13.07 3.21
CA ILE A 197 6.27 12.10 2.15
C ILE A 197 7.29 10.98 2.15
N GLY A 198 6.80 9.74 2.10
CA GLY A 198 7.58 8.57 1.75
C GLY A 198 7.29 8.14 0.31
N ILE A 199 8.31 7.75 -0.42
CA ILE A 199 8.19 7.09 -1.71
C ILE A 199 8.54 5.62 -1.52
N LEU A 200 7.57 4.74 -1.81
CA LEU A 200 7.76 3.30 -1.73
C LEU A 200 8.04 2.76 -3.15
N ILE A 201 9.24 2.30 -3.40
CA ILE A 201 9.53 1.45 -4.55
C ILE A 201 9.14 0.02 -4.12
N ALA A 202 7.86 -0.30 -4.25
CA ALA A 202 7.26 -1.46 -3.59
C ALA A 202 6.10 -2.10 -4.35
N PRO A 203 6.25 -3.38 -4.70
CA PRO A 203 7.47 -4.15 -4.60
C PRO A 203 8.40 -3.94 -5.80
N VAL A 204 9.70 -4.12 -5.59
CA VAL A 204 10.66 -4.28 -6.68
C VAL A 204 10.44 -5.65 -7.32
N ILE A 205 10.19 -5.67 -8.63
CA ILE A 205 9.88 -6.87 -9.40
C ILE A 205 10.92 -7.06 -10.50
N LEU A 206 11.66 -8.18 -10.43
CA LEU A 206 12.75 -8.48 -11.36
C LEU A 206 12.19 -9.14 -12.64
N VAL A 207 11.37 -8.40 -13.38
CA VAL A 207 10.93 -8.79 -14.73
C VAL A 207 12.05 -8.62 -15.76
N LYS A 208 11.83 -9.05 -16.99
CA LYS A 208 12.78 -8.83 -18.09
C LYS A 208 13.13 -7.35 -18.21
N ASN A 209 14.41 -7.03 -18.32
CA ASN A 209 14.95 -5.67 -18.42
C ASN A 209 14.64 -4.76 -17.20
N TRP A 210 14.44 -5.36 -16.02
CA TRP A 210 14.07 -4.63 -14.82
C TRP A 210 15.06 -3.47 -14.47
N LYS A 211 16.36 -3.64 -14.66
CA LYS A 211 17.35 -2.59 -14.38
C LYS A 211 17.06 -1.31 -15.18
N ILE A 212 16.82 -1.46 -16.47
CA ILE A 212 16.48 -0.34 -17.38
C ILE A 212 15.16 0.30 -16.93
N GLN A 213 14.16 -0.51 -16.62
CA GLN A 213 12.85 0.00 -16.20
C GLN A 213 12.93 0.79 -14.87
N TYR A 214 13.73 0.34 -13.89
CA TYR A 214 13.90 1.07 -12.64
C TYR A 214 14.77 2.32 -12.82
N GLU A 215 15.78 2.31 -13.70
CA GLU A 215 16.52 3.52 -14.06
C GLU A 215 15.60 4.56 -14.71
N GLU A 216 14.76 4.15 -15.66
CA GLU A 216 13.74 5.02 -16.27
C GLU A 216 12.75 5.58 -15.23
N LEU A 217 12.34 4.78 -14.25
CA LEU A 217 11.50 5.22 -13.14
C LEU A 217 12.20 6.33 -12.35
N LEU A 218 13.46 6.11 -11.93
CA LEU A 218 14.18 7.08 -11.10
C LEU A 218 14.46 8.37 -11.86
N LYS A 219 14.85 8.27 -13.13
CA LYS A 219 14.99 9.43 -14.02
C LYS A 219 13.67 10.19 -14.19
N PHE A 220 12.56 9.47 -14.33
CA PHE A 220 11.24 10.09 -14.40
C PHE A 220 10.88 10.81 -13.10
N LEU A 221 11.15 10.22 -11.94
CA LEU A 221 10.93 10.86 -10.63
C LEU A 221 11.80 12.10 -10.47
N GLU A 222 13.09 12.02 -10.80
CA GLU A 222 14.02 13.16 -10.73
C GLU A 222 13.52 14.34 -11.56
N ASN A 223 13.06 14.09 -12.78
CA ASN A 223 12.64 15.15 -13.72
C ASN A 223 11.24 15.71 -13.40
N ASN A 224 10.37 14.99 -12.70
CA ASN A 224 8.96 15.37 -12.52
C ASN A 224 8.56 15.67 -11.07
N LEU A 225 9.40 15.37 -10.10
CA LEU A 225 9.19 15.82 -8.72
C LEU A 225 9.56 17.30 -8.60
N SER A 226 8.72 18.06 -7.90
CA SER A 226 9.02 19.45 -7.58
C SER A 226 10.21 19.54 -6.61
N GLU A 227 10.95 20.64 -6.65
CA GLU A 227 12.08 20.87 -5.72
C GLU A 227 11.64 20.80 -4.24
N LYS A 228 10.43 21.21 -3.95
CA LYS A 228 9.84 21.13 -2.62
C LYS A 228 9.58 19.66 -2.21
N ALA A 229 9.12 18.83 -3.15
CA ALA A 229 8.97 17.40 -2.93
C ALA A 229 10.33 16.74 -2.70
N LYS A 230 11.31 16.94 -3.58
CA LYS A 230 12.66 16.36 -3.49
C LYS A 230 13.32 16.61 -2.12
N LYS A 231 13.13 17.79 -1.56
CA LYS A 231 13.69 18.16 -0.22
C LYS A 231 13.01 17.44 0.96
N LYS A 232 11.80 16.92 0.77
CA LYS A 232 10.97 16.36 1.86
C LYS A 232 10.81 14.85 1.83
N ILE A 233 11.14 14.21 0.71
CA ILE A 233 10.93 12.77 0.53
C ILE A 233 12.02 11.93 1.19
N PHE A 234 11.59 10.76 1.65
CA PHE A 234 12.45 9.62 1.95
C PHE A 234 11.98 8.41 1.14
N PHE A 235 12.84 7.41 1.00
CA PHE A 235 12.54 6.20 0.23
C PHE A 235 12.44 4.96 1.11
N GLU A 236 11.59 4.04 0.68
CA GLU A 236 11.47 2.67 1.17
C GLU A 236 11.57 1.73 -0.03
N ILE A 237 12.39 0.70 0.05
CA ILE A 237 12.61 -0.25 -1.04
C ILE A 237 12.21 -1.64 -0.54
N ILE A 238 11.23 -2.25 -1.20
CA ILE A 238 10.69 -3.55 -0.79
C ILE A 238 10.69 -4.49 -1.98
N PHE A 239 11.48 -5.56 -1.91
CA PHE A 239 11.50 -6.59 -2.93
C PHE A 239 10.30 -7.50 -2.84
N MET A 240 9.83 -7.97 -3.98
CA MET A 240 8.64 -8.81 -4.07
C MET A 240 8.82 -10.12 -3.32
N THR A 241 7.83 -10.44 -2.50
CA THR A 241 7.54 -11.80 -2.07
C THR A 241 6.27 -12.28 -2.78
N TYR A 242 6.23 -13.53 -3.21
CA TYR A 242 5.13 -14.10 -3.93
C TYR A 242 4.65 -15.36 -3.22
N SER A 243 3.47 -15.86 -3.47
CA SER A 243 2.99 -17.09 -2.84
C SER A 243 2.33 -18.02 -3.84
N TYR A 244 2.24 -19.29 -3.46
CA TYR A 244 1.50 -20.28 -4.23
C TYR A 244 0.03 -19.88 -4.43
N VAL A 245 -0.59 -19.27 -3.41
CA VAL A 245 -1.97 -18.77 -3.50
C VAL A 245 -2.12 -17.70 -4.59
N HIS A 246 -1.20 -16.72 -4.64
CA HIS A 246 -1.18 -15.74 -5.73
C HIS A 246 -1.06 -16.41 -7.10
N ARG A 247 -0.13 -17.35 -7.23
CA ARG A 247 0.10 -18.06 -8.49
C ARG A 247 -1.14 -18.77 -8.96
N MET A 248 -1.81 -19.51 -8.06
CA MET A 248 -3.05 -20.22 -8.36
C MET A 248 -4.16 -19.25 -8.82
N ILE A 249 -4.42 -18.21 -8.01
CA ILE A 249 -5.47 -17.24 -8.34
C ILE A 249 -5.16 -16.56 -9.70
N ASN A 250 -3.93 -16.10 -9.89
CA ASN A 250 -3.57 -15.38 -11.12
C ASN A 250 -3.62 -16.23 -12.36
N SER A 251 -3.24 -17.52 -12.28
CA SER A 251 -3.31 -18.42 -13.44
C SER A 251 -4.74 -18.68 -13.94
N GLU A 252 -5.72 -18.59 -13.05
CA GLU A 252 -7.13 -18.79 -13.40
C GLU A 252 -7.85 -17.46 -13.70
N ALA A 253 -7.58 -16.43 -12.89
CA ALA A 253 -8.23 -15.11 -13.03
C ALA A 253 -7.64 -14.27 -14.17
N PHE A 254 -6.35 -14.42 -14.45
CA PHE A 254 -5.59 -13.60 -15.40
C PHE A 254 -4.64 -14.45 -16.27
N PRO A 255 -5.14 -15.44 -17.03
CA PRO A 255 -4.31 -16.43 -17.72
C PRO A 255 -3.39 -15.85 -18.81
N THR A 256 -3.69 -14.64 -19.30
CA THR A 256 -2.89 -13.95 -20.33
C THR A 256 -1.87 -12.97 -19.76
N LEU A 257 -1.87 -12.76 -18.44
CA LEU A 257 -0.97 -11.80 -17.81
C LEU A 257 0.37 -12.43 -17.39
N VAL A 258 1.29 -11.56 -17.02
CA VAL A 258 2.65 -11.94 -16.61
C VAL A 258 2.62 -12.92 -15.43
N ASN A 259 3.33 -14.04 -15.55
CA ASN A 259 3.61 -14.91 -14.41
C ASN A 259 4.75 -14.32 -13.58
N LEU A 260 4.45 -13.96 -12.35
CA LEU A 260 5.43 -13.38 -11.43
C LEU A 260 6.34 -14.41 -10.75
N TYR A 261 6.00 -15.70 -10.84
CA TYR A 261 6.88 -16.77 -10.37
C TYR A 261 7.90 -17.14 -11.44
N ASN A 262 9.17 -17.06 -11.08
CA ASN A 262 10.28 -17.52 -11.92
C ASN A 262 11.21 -18.41 -11.08
N GLN A 263 11.27 -19.70 -11.41
CA GLN A 263 12.07 -20.69 -10.69
C GLN A 263 13.59 -20.45 -10.79
N ASP A 264 14.04 -19.76 -11.84
CA ASP A 264 15.48 -19.51 -12.06
C ASP A 264 16.05 -18.47 -11.10
N ILE A 265 15.19 -17.56 -10.61
CA ILE A 265 15.58 -16.44 -9.73
C ILE A 265 14.90 -16.45 -8.38
N MET A 266 13.91 -17.34 -8.16
CA MET A 266 13.15 -17.41 -6.91
C MET A 266 13.36 -18.73 -6.19
N THR A 267 13.20 -18.71 -4.87
CA THR A 267 13.28 -19.87 -4.00
C THR A 267 12.16 -19.86 -2.96
N GLY A 268 11.89 -21.03 -2.37
CA GLY A 268 10.91 -21.16 -1.30
C GLY A 268 11.42 -20.49 0.01
N ARG A 269 10.52 -19.73 0.65
CA ARG A 269 10.77 -19.11 1.97
C ARG A 269 10.01 -19.80 3.12
N GLY A 270 9.38 -20.93 2.85
CA GLY A 270 8.46 -21.59 3.77
C GLY A 270 7.03 -21.04 3.70
N LYS A 271 6.08 -21.80 4.28
CA LYS A 271 4.63 -21.46 4.32
C LYS A 271 4.03 -21.10 2.95
N GLY A 272 4.47 -21.77 1.88
CA GLY A 272 3.99 -21.52 0.51
C GLY A 272 4.38 -20.15 -0.07
N LYS A 273 5.41 -19.49 0.46
CA LYS A 273 5.92 -18.21 -0.02
C LYS A 273 7.23 -18.39 -0.78
N TYR A 274 7.42 -17.56 -1.78
CA TYR A 274 8.62 -17.45 -2.60
C TYR A 274 9.23 -16.05 -2.43
N CYS A 275 10.55 -15.97 -2.50
CA CYS A 275 11.31 -14.74 -2.59
C CYS A 275 12.43 -14.90 -3.61
N TYR A 276 13.09 -13.83 -3.99
CA TYR A 276 14.30 -13.95 -4.81
C TYR A 276 15.39 -14.72 -4.07
N ARG A 277 16.17 -15.52 -4.80
CA ARG A 277 17.34 -16.22 -4.24
C ARG A 277 18.29 -15.21 -3.63
N PRO A 278 19.04 -15.56 -2.56
CA PRO A 278 19.91 -14.62 -1.85
C PRO A 278 20.95 -13.92 -2.73
N ASP A 279 21.55 -14.66 -3.67
CA ASP A 279 22.51 -14.13 -4.64
C ASP A 279 21.87 -13.10 -5.58
N VAL A 280 20.75 -13.46 -6.20
CA VAL A 280 19.97 -12.57 -7.09
C VAL A 280 19.48 -11.33 -6.32
N ARG A 281 18.98 -11.54 -5.10
CA ARG A 281 18.49 -10.44 -4.25
C ARG A 281 19.59 -9.45 -3.90
N LYS A 282 20.77 -9.95 -3.53
CA LYS A 282 21.92 -9.12 -3.17
C LYS A 282 22.43 -8.30 -4.35
N GLU A 283 22.51 -8.91 -5.53
CA GLU A 283 22.90 -8.20 -6.75
C GLU A 283 21.88 -7.12 -7.12
N ALA A 284 20.61 -7.47 -7.14
CA ALA A 284 19.55 -6.52 -7.46
C ALA A 284 19.45 -5.37 -6.44
N GLU A 285 19.69 -5.63 -5.16
CA GLU A 285 19.77 -4.58 -4.14
C GLU A 285 20.91 -3.61 -4.41
N LYS A 286 22.11 -4.15 -4.72
CA LYS A 286 23.27 -3.32 -5.08
C LYS A 286 22.94 -2.41 -6.27
N ASP A 287 22.40 -2.98 -7.35
CA ASP A 287 22.04 -2.23 -8.55
C ASP A 287 21.03 -1.11 -8.27
N ILE A 288 19.98 -1.41 -7.50
CA ILE A 288 18.96 -0.40 -7.13
C ILE A 288 19.57 0.70 -6.26
N LEU A 289 20.44 0.35 -5.29
CA LEU A 289 21.10 1.34 -4.44
C LEU A 289 22.06 2.23 -5.23
N GLU A 290 22.79 1.68 -6.21
CA GLU A 290 23.63 2.47 -7.12
C GLU A 290 22.81 3.46 -7.96
N LEU A 291 21.65 3.03 -8.48
CA LEU A 291 20.73 3.91 -9.17
C LEU A 291 20.16 4.98 -8.22
N MET A 292 19.75 4.61 -7.02
CA MET A 292 19.26 5.56 -6.01
C MET A 292 20.31 6.62 -5.68
N HIS A 293 21.56 6.21 -5.49
CA HIS A 293 22.65 7.14 -5.22
C HIS A 293 22.92 8.11 -6.40
N ARG A 294 22.74 7.63 -7.63
CA ARG A 294 22.91 8.47 -8.83
C ARG A 294 21.82 9.55 -8.96
N TYR A 295 20.55 9.19 -8.75
CA TYR A 295 19.41 10.08 -9.00
C TYR A 295 18.94 10.84 -7.75
N PHE A 296 19.12 10.27 -6.57
CA PHE A 296 18.67 10.83 -5.28
C PHE A 296 19.75 10.74 -4.19
N PRO A 297 20.98 11.29 -4.42
CA PRO A 297 22.12 11.12 -3.51
C PRO A 297 21.89 11.72 -2.12
N ASN A 298 21.02 12.70 -2.00
CA ASN A 298 20.76 13.44 -0.75
C ASN A 298 19.49 12.98 -0.01
N ASN A 299 18.78 11.99 -0.55
CA ASN A 299 17.52 11.51 0.07
C ASN A 299 17.76 10.27 0.90
N GLU A 300 17.15 10.24 2.06
CA GLU A 300 17.25 9.11 2.98
C GLU A 300 16.55 7.87 2.43
N ILE A 301 17.20 6.73 2.49
CA ILE A 301 16.59 5.40 2.31
C ILE A 301 16.36 4.82 3.70
N LYS A 302 15.10 4.73 4.12
CA LYS A 302 14.74 4.26 5.47
C LYS A 302 15.09 2.80 5.69
N TYR A 303 14.84 1.97 4.68
CA TYR A 303 15.22 0.55 4.70
C TYR A 303 15.11 -0.07 3.30
N VAL A 304 15.76 -1.23 3.16
CA VAL A 304 15.63 -2.16 2.04
C VAL A 304 15.22 -3.52 2.60
N SER A 305 14.15 -4.14 2.08
CA SER A 305 13.63 -5.41 2.63
C SER A 305 13.16 -6.38 1.54
#